data_54b1013d3639d444c8efa93aeeabb827
#
_entry.id   54b1013d3639d444c8efa93aeeabb827
#
_cell.length_a   1.000
_cell.length_b   1.000
_cell.length_c   1.000
_cell.angle_alpha   90.00
_cell.angle_beta   90.00
_cell.angle_gamma   90.00
#
_symmetry.space_group_name_H-M   'P 1'
#
loop_
_entity.id
_entity.type
_entity.pdbx_description
1 polymer ?
#
loop_
_entity_poly.entity_id
_entity_poly.type
_entity_poly.pdbx_seq_one_letter_code
_entity_poly.pdbx_strand_id
1 'polypeptide(L)'
;LDIYKEARKNATRLSWKIDGFEEFAKKLSSNDGYRKAHIFVDNSGADIVLGVLPFVVELLRRGTEVVLVANALPALNDVTADELSSLLERAAETCGGILKSALYGDEGQGLKTPSLYVVSSGNGGPCIDLRRASRELIEASSNVDLVVLEGMGRAVHTNYNAEFVCDSLKLAMIKNARLAERLCQGEMFDCVVRFDAVVSTPDEEEAPTGSAETP
;
A
#
# COMPACT_ATOMS: atom_id res chain seq x y z
N LEU A 1 -24.84 -3.71 -4.47
CA LEU A 1 -23.99 -3.54 -5.65
C LEU A 1 -24.34 -2.27 -6.45
N ASP A 2 -25.64 -1.92 -6.56
CA ASP A 2 -26.10 -0.76 -7.34
C ASP A 2 -25.72 0.57 -6.70
N ILE A 3 -25.83 0.67 -5.37
CA ILE A 3 -25.35 1.83 -4.59
C ILE A 3 -23.86 2.06 -4.83
N TYR A 4 -23.04 0.99 -4.83
CA TYR A 4 -21.62 1.08 -5.12
C TYR A 4 -21.35 1.56 -6.55
N LYS A 5 -22.07 1.01 -7.54
CA LYS A 5 -21.92 1.42 -8.94
C LYS A 5 -22.29 2.89 -9.14
N GLU A 6 -23.31 3.37 -8.45
CA GLU A 6 -23.74 4.76 -8.50
C GLU A 6 -22.73 5.68 -7.81
N ALA A 7 -22.27 5.33 -6.60
CA ALA A 7 -21.21 6.04 -5.91
C ALA A 7 -19.92 6.14 -6.75
N ARG A 8 -19.55 5.04 -7.40
CA ARG A 8 -18.37 5.00 -8.30
C ARG A 8 -18.52 5.92 -9.52
N LYS A 9 -19.73 6.04 -10.10
CA LYS A 9 -19.97 6.96 -11.21
C LYS A 9 -19.85 8.43 -10.79
N ASN A 10 -20.21 8.72 -9.53
CA ASN A 10 -20.17 10.06 -8.97
C ASN A 10 -18.80 10.43 -8.35
N ALA A 11 -17.97 9.44 -8.06
CA ALA A 11 -16.60 9.65 -7.59
C ALA A 11 -15.71 10.05 -8.77
N THR A 12 -15.64 11.34 -9.04
CA THR A 12 -14.80 11.90 -10.09
C THR A 12 -13.45 12.31 -9.53
N ARG A 13 -12.36 12.10 -10.28
CA ARG A 13 -11.01 12.61 -9.91
C ARG A 13 -10.97 14.12 -9.69
N LEU A 14 -11.93 14.84 -10.25
CA LEU A 14 -12.02 16.31 -10.10
C LEU A 14 -12.26 16.76 -8.65
N SER A 15 -12.74 15.86 -7.77
CA SER A 15 -12.87 16.11 -6.33
C SER A 15 -11.63 15.76 -5.51
N TRP A 16 -10.56 15.26 -6.15
CA TRP A 16 -9.33 14.93 -5.44
C TRP A 16 -8.50 16.20 -5.24
N LYS A 17 -8.34 16.62 -4.01
CA LYS A 17 -7.62 17.86 -3.67
C LYS A 17 -6.11 17.68 -3.67
N ILE A 18 -5.65 16.47 -3.38
CA ILE A 18 -4.26 16.05 -3.51
C ILE A 18 -4.29 14.87 -4.47
N ASP A 19 -3.81 15.07 -5.68
CA ASP A 19 -3.89 14.10 -6.78
C ASP A 19 -2.51 13.80 -7.37
N GLY A 20 -1.83 12.82 -6.76
CA GLY A 20 -0.60 12.21 -7.28
C GLY A 20 -0.84 10.99 -8.16
N PHE A 21 -2.08 10.75 -8.61
CA PHE A 21 -2.43 9.54 -9.33
C PHE A 21 -1.72 9.39 -10.67
N GLU A 22 -1.60 10.46 -11.45
CA GLU A 22 -0.93 10.40 -12.76
C GLU A 22 0.53 9.98 -12.62
N GLU A 23 1.23 10.55 -11.64
CA GLU A 23 2.62 10.25 -11.37
C GLU A 23 2.79 8.81 -10.91
N PHE A 24 1.96 8.37 -9.95
CA PHE A 24 1.92 6.97 -9.51
C PHE A 24 1.60 6.02 -10.66
N ALA A 25 0.57 6.30 -11.46
CA ALA A 25 0.15 5.46 -12.57
C ALA A 25 1.24 5.34 -13.65
N LYS A 26 1.97 6.43 -13.92
CA LYS A 26 3.12 6.44 -14.82
C LYS A 26 4.24 5.54 -14.29
N LYS A 27 4.57 5.65 -13.01
CA LYS A 27 5.59 4.80 -12.36
C LYS A 27 5.17 3.33 -12.37
N LEU A 28 3.93 3.04 -11.99
CA LEU A 28 3.37 1.68 -11.99
C LEU A 28 3.36 1.04 -13.38
N SER A 29 3.23 1.84 -14.44
CA SER A 29 3.18 1.38 -15.83
C SER A 29 4.54 1.36 -16.52
N SER A 30 5.61 1.77 -15.85
CA SER A 30 6.96 1.71 -16.41
C SER A 30 7.49 0.27 -16.43
N ASN A 31 8.54 0.03 -17.24
CA ASN A 31 9.22 -1.28 -17.28
C ASN A 31 9.89 -1.64 -15.94
N ASP A 32 10.21 -0.63 -15.12
CA ASP A 32 10.77 -0.76 -13.78
C ASP A 32 9.70 -0.65 -12.71
N GLY A 33 8.54 -1.29 -12.93
CA GLY A 33 7.45 -1.36 -11.96
C GLY A 33 7.91 -1.92 -10.60
N TYR A 34 7.02 -1.92 -9.63
CA TYR A 34 7.35 -2.35 -8.27
C TYR A 34 7.55 -3.86 -8.18
N ARG A 35 8.59 -4.27 -7.46
CA ARG A 35 8.88 -5.68 -7.19
C ARG A 35 8.17 -6.17 -5.94
N LYS A 36 8.08 -5.30 -4.90
CA LYS A 36 7.46 -5.65 -3.63
C LYS A 36 6.73 -4.46 -3.02
N ALA A 37 5.45 -4.63 -2.74
CA ALA A 37 4.60 -3.61 -2.15
C ALA A 37 4.11 -4.03 -0.75
N HIS A 38 4.19 -3.12 0.22
CA HIS A 38 3.49 -3.21 1.50
C HIS A 38 2.23 -2.34 1.44
N ILE A 39 1.06 -2.92 1.72
CA ILE A 39 -0.21 -2.19 1.79
C ILE A 39 -0.75 -2.27 3.21
N PHE A 40 -0.69 -1.16 3.93
CA PHE A 40 -1.27 -1.01 5.26
C PHE A 40 -2.76 -0.73 5.12
N VAL A 41 -3.55 -1.75 5.35
CA VAL A 41 -5.01 -1.72 5.15
C VAL A 41 -5.75 -1.17 6.36
N ASP A 42 -6.88 -0.50 6.14
CA ASP A 42 -7.70 0.18 7.16
C ASP A 42 -8.95 -0.65 7.48
N ASN A 43 -10.10 -0.27 6.94
CA ASN A 43 -11.38 -0.84 7.29
C ASN A 43 -11.59 -2.24 6.69
N SER A 44 -12.31 -3.07 7.42
CA SER A 44 -12.80 -4.35 6.91
C SER A 44 -13.94 -4.18 5.89
N GLY A 45 -14.39 -5.30 5.31
CA GLY A 45 -15.58 -5.34 4.46
C GLY A 45 -15.38 -4.72 3.09
N ALA A 46 -16.17 -3.69 2.77
CA ALA A 46 -16.21 -3.12 1.42
C ALA A 46 -14.86 -2.51 0.98
N ASP A 47 -14.13 -1.88 1.89
CA ASP A 47 -12.84 -1.26 1.58
C ASP A 47 -11.83 -2.32 1.13
N ILE A 48 -11.79 -3.47 1.78
CA ILE A 48 -10.94 -4.59 1.36
C ILE A 48 -11.45 -5.18 0.03
N VAL A 49 -12.74 -5.56 -0.04
CA VAL A 49 -13.24 -6.37 -1.17
C VAL A 49 -13.36 -5.55 -2.46
N LEU A 50 -13.76 -4.28 -2.36
CA LEU A 50 -14.03 -3.42 -3.51
C LEU A 50 -12.93 -2.41 -3.81
N GLY A 51 -12.03 -2.17 -2.86
CA GLY A 51 -10.90 -1.24 -2.98
C GLY A 51 -9.56 -1.97 -3.03
N VAL A 52 -9.14 -2.56 -1.91
CA VAL A 52 -7.80 -3.15 -1.75
C VAL A 52 -7.59 -4.35 -2.69
N LEU A 53 -8.50 -5.32 -2.74
CA LEU A 53 -8.31 -6.52 -3.56
C LEU A 53 -8.18 -6.22 -5.06
N PRO A 54 -8.98 -5.34 -5.69
CA PRO A 54 -8.75 -4.94 -7.08
C PRO A 54 -7.37 -4.33 -7.31
N PHE A 55 -6.88 -3.52 -6.38
CA PHE A 55 -5.55 -2.94 -6.46
C PHE A 55 -4.46 -3.99 -6.29
N VAL A 56 -4.60 -4.91 -5.34
CA VAL A 56 -3.72 -6.08 -5.18
C VAL A 56 -3.64 -6.89 -6.47
N VAL A 57 -4.78 -7.20 -7.08
CA VAL A 57 -4.83 -7.94 -8.36
C VAL A 57 -4.06 -7.22 -9.47
N GLU A 58 -4.15 -5.90 -9.53
CA GLU A 58 -3.40 -5.11 -10.53
C GLU A 58 -1.89 -5.17 -10.27
N LEU A 59 -1.45 -5.07 -9.01
CA LEU A 59 -0.03 -5.22 -8.65
C LEU A 59 0.49 -6.63 -8.96
N LEU A 60 -0.25 -7.67 -8.60
CA LEU A 60 0.10 -9.06 -8.90
C LEU A 60 0.20 -9.34 -10.40
N ARG A 61 -0.69 -8.77 -11.23
CA ARG A 61 -0.63 -8.89 -12.70
C ARG A 61 0.63 -8.28 -13.29
N ARG A 62 1.23 -7.33 -12.59
CA ARG A 62 2.49 -6.69 -12.97
C ARG A 62 3.72 -7.41 -12.40
N GLY A 63 3.51 -8.51 -11.68
CA GLY A 63 4.57 -9.30 -11.08
C GLY A 63 5.06 -8.78 -9.72
N THR A 64 4.34 -7.82 -9.11
CA THR A 64 4.66 -7.30 -7.79
C THR A 64 4.29 -8.31 -6.71
N GLU A 65 5.22 -8.64 -5.80
CA GLU A 65 4.92 -9.33 -4.55
C GLU A 65 4.16 -8.37 -3.62
N VAL A 66 3.06 -8.82 -3.02
CA VAL A 66 2.20 -7.96 -2.19
C VAL A 66 2.11 -8.50 -0.77
N VAL A 67 2.44 -7.65 0.19
CA VAL A 67 2.25 -7.89 1.62
C VAL A 67 1.14 -6.99 2.12
N LEU A 68 0.04 -7.59 2.58
CA LEU A 68 -1.02 -6.86 3.24
C LEU A 68 -0.72 -6.77 4.73
N VAL A 69 -0.62 -5.56 5.25
CA VAL A 69 -0.28 -5.29 6.64
C VAL A 69 -1.54 -4.84 7.37
N ALA A 70 -2.02 -5.64 8.31
CA ALA A 70 -3.25 -5.40 9.05
C ALA A 70 -3.02 -5.26 10.56
N ASN A 71 -4.04 -4.85 11.31
CA ASN A 71 -3.95 -4.71 12.75
C ASN A 71 -3.70 -6.05 13.45
N ALA A 72 -2.95 -5.98 14.55
CA ALA A 72 -2.75 -7.12 15.46
C ALA A 72 -4.00 -7.41 16.31
N LEU A 73 -4.78 -6.38 16.64
CA LEU A 73 -5.94 -6.46 17.52
C LEU A 73 -7.12 -5.69 16.90
N PRO A 74 -8.36 -6.06 17.24
CA PRO A 74 -9.55 -5.34 16.80
C PRO A 74 -9.53 -3.87 17.26
N ALA A 75 -9.85 -2.97 16.33
CA ALA A 75 -9.99 -1.54 16.61
C ALA A 75 -11.04 -0.93 15.69
N LEU A 76 -12.15 -0.46 16.26
CA LEU A 76 -13.28 0.07 15.49
C LEU A 76 -13.75 -0.95 14.43
N ASN A 77 -13.67 -0.57 13.16
CA ASN A 77 -13.98 -1.42 12.00
C ASN A 77 -12.74 -1.80 11.17
N ASP A 78 -11.55 -1.60 11.73
CA ASP A 78 -10.30 -2.00 11.09
C ASP A 78 -10.20 -3.52 10.99
N VAL A 79 -9.65 -4.00 9.88
CA VAL A 79 -9.44 -5.42 9.68
C VAL A 79 -8.21 -5.89 10.47
N THR A 80 -8.33 -7.03 11.14
CA THR A 80 -7.19 -7.71 11.76
C THR A 80 -6.47 -8.64 10.78
N ALA A 81 -5.23 -9.02 11.09
CA ALA A 81 -4.46 -9.92 10.24
C ALA A 81 -5.14 -11.29 10.08
N ASP A 82 -5.72 -11.83 11.15
CA ASP A 82 -6.43 -13.12 11.11
C ASP A 82 -7.71 -13.06 10.27
N GLU A 83 -8.49 -11.98 10.41
CA GLU A 83 -9.70 -11.76 9.61
C GLU A 83 -9.36 -11.60 8.12
N LEU A 84 -8.30 -10.83 7.83
CA LEU A 84 -7.85 -10.59 6.46
C LEU A 84 -7.33 -11.87 5.80
N SER A 85 -6.57 -12.70 6.52
CA SER A 85 -6.11 -14.01 6.04
C SER A 85 -7.29 -14.89 5.66
N SER A 86 -8.28 -15.03 6.55
CA SER A 86 -9.50 -15.81 6.29
C SER A 86 -10.32 -15.26 5.11
N LEU A 87 -10.35 -13.94 4.94
CA LEU A 87 -11.01 -13.29 3.80
C LEU A 87 -10.29 -13.60 2.48
N LEU A 88 -8.95 -13.53 2.47
CA LEU A 88 -8.15 -13.84 1.28
C LEU A 88 -8.31 -15.30 0.84
N GLU A 89 -8.30 -16.26 1.76
CA GLU A 89 -8.56 -17.68 1.47
C GLU A 89 -9.92 -17.85 0.76
N ARG A 90 -10.98 -17.26 1.31
CA ARG A 90 -12.31 -17.29 0.71
C ARG A 90 -12.37 -16.59 -0.65
N ALA A 91 -11.67 -15.46 -0.79
CA ALA A 91 -11.59 -14.75 -2.06
C ALA A 91 -10.85 -15.58 -3.12
N ALA A 92 -9.75 -16.23 -2.75
CA ALA A 92 -8.97 -17.11 -3.61
C ALA A 92 -9.80 -18.33 -4.06
N GLU A 93 -10.57 -18.94 -3.17
CA GLU A 93 -11.47 -20.05 -3.50
C GLU A 93 -12.61 -19.62 -4.44
N THR A 94 -13.19 -18.45 -4.19
CA THR A 94 -14.36 -17.97 -4.93
C THR A 94 -13.99 -17.39 -6.30
N CYS A 95 -12.94 -16.58 -6.35
CA CYS A 95 -12.51 -15.88 -7.58
C CYS A 95 -11.49 -16.68 -8.39
N GLY A 96 -10.73 -17.56 -7.73
CA GLY A 96 -9.66 -18.34 -8.39
C GLY A 96 -8.58 -17.44 -9.03
N GLY A 97 -8.03 -17.91 -10.13
CA GLY A 97 -7.11 -17.14 -10.96
C GLY A 97 -5.89 -16.63 -10.20
N ILE A 98 -5.52 -15.38 -10.46
CA ILE A 98 -4.28 -14.78 -9.93
C ILE A 98 -4.24 -14.72 -8.40
N LEU A 99 -5.38 -14.49 -7.72
CA LEU A 99 -5.41 -14.45 -6.26
C LEU A 99 -5.05 -15.81 -5.67
N LYS A 100 -5.61 -16.90 -6.24
CA LYS A 100 -5.33 -18.26 -5.78
C LYS A 100 -3.86 -18.63 -6.02
N SER A 101 -3.35 -18.37 -7.23
CA SER A 101 -1.95 -18.66 -7.57
C SER A 101 -0.98 -17.82 -6.71
N ALA A 102 -1.29 -16.56 -6.45
CA ALA A 102 -0.44 -15.71 -5.62
C ALA A 102 -0.43 -16.11 -4.13
N LEU A 103 -1.56 -16.60 -3.61
CA LEU A 103 -1.68 -16.98 -2.20
C LEU A 103 -1.02 -18.34 -1.91
N TYR A 104 -1.16 -19.31 -2.82
CA TYR A 104 -0.72 -20.69 -2.59
C TYR A 104 0.51 -21.10 -3.42
N GLY A 105 0.96 -20.25 -4.35
CA GLY A 105 1.90 -20.61 -5.39
C GLY A 105 1.23 -21.38 -6.54
N ASP A 106 1.92 -21.46 -7.66
CA ASP A 106 1.47 -22.24 -8.83
C ASP A 106 2.70 -22.86 -9.51
N GLU A 107 2.93 -24.15 -9.23
CA GLU A 107 4.05 -24.88 -9.83
C GLU A 107 3.94 -24.97 -11.36
N GLY A 108 2.70 -24.94 -11.91
CA GLY A 108 2.44 -24.99 -13.35
C GLY A 108 2.82 -23.71 -14.09
N GLN A 109 2.86 -22.56 -13.39
CA GLN A 109 3.25 -21.25 -13.93
C GLN A 109 4.65 -20.80 -13.48
N GLY A 110 5.39 -21.64 -12.77
CA GLY A 110 6.73 -21.32 -12.30
C GLY A 110 6.77 -20.47 -11.02
N LEU A 111 5.63 -20.17 -10.42
CA LEU A 111 5.51 -19.47 -9.14
C LEU A 111 5.72 -20.48 -7.99
N LYS A 112 6.97 -20.73 -7.63
CA LYS A 112 7.32 -21.70 -6.57
C LYS A 112 7.02 -21.20 -5.16
N THR A 113 6.86 -19.89 -4.98
CA THR A 113 6.61 -19.25 -3.68
C THR A 113 5.37 -18.36 -3.77
N PRO A 114 4.57 -18.27 -2.69
CA PRO A 114 3.50 -17.28 -2.59
C PRO A 114 4.03 -15.86 -2.84
N SER A 115 3.24 -15.05 -3.55
CA SER A 115 3.53 -13.64 -3.82
C SER A 115 2.49 -12.70 -3.21
N LEU A 116 1.53 -13.25 -2.45
CA LEU A 116 0.53 -12.52 -1.68
C LEU A 116 0.42 -13.14 -0.29
N TYR A 117 0.63 -12.36 0.76
CA TYR A 117 0.47 -12.81 2.13
C TYR A 117 0.10 -11.65 3.07
N VAL A 118 -0.36 -12.00 4.27
CA VAL A 118 -0.76 -11.05 5.31
C VAL A 118 0.27 -11.11 6.42
N VAL A 119 0.62 -9.93 6.95
CA VAL A 119 1.41 -9.82 8.18
C VAL A 119 0.71 -8.91 9.19
N SER A 120 0.93 -9.18 10.47
CA SER A 120 0.47 -8.31 11.53
C SER A 120 1.36 -7.09 11.65
N SER A 121 0.76 -5.89 11.73
CA SER A 121 1.50 -4.65 11.97
C SER A 121 2.15 -4.56 13.35
N GLY A 122 1.67 -5.34 14.32
CA GLY A 122 1.99 -5.21 15.74
C GLY A 122 1.22 -4.08 16.44
N ASN A 123 0.45 -3.30 15.70
CA ASN A 123 -0.38 -2.22 16.25
C ASN A 123 -1.83 -2.69 16.42
N GLY A 124 -2.53 -2.18 17.42
CA GLY A 124 -3.92 -2.53 17.73
C GLY A 124 -4.82 -1.30 17.76
N GLY A 125 -4.61 -0.34 16.90
CA GLY A 125 -5.40 0.89 16.84
C GLY A 125 -5.60 1.40 15.41
N PRO A 126 -6.49 2.38 15.21
CA PRO A 126 -6.80 2.94 13.88
C PRO A 126 -5.64 3.78 13.30
N CYS A 127 -4.72 4.18 14.15
CA CYS A 127 -3.48 4.86 13.78
C CYS A 127 -2.32 3.88 13.86
N ILE A 128 -1.32 4.06 13.00
CA ILE A 128 -0.14 3.19 13.00
C ILE A 128 1.11 3.96 13.40
N ASP A 129 1.84 3.41 14.37
CA ASP A 129 3.17 3.87 14.75
C ASP A 129 4.21 2.88 14.17
N LEU A 130 4.84 3.26 13.08
CA LEU A 130 5.81 2.42 12.37
C LEU A 130 7.07 2.11 13.20
N ARG A 131 7.34 2.87 14.28
CA ARG A 131 8.43 2.58 15.23
C ARG A 131 8.13 1.35 16.10
N ARG A 132 6.87 0.91 16.11
CA ARG A 132 6.37 -0.24 16.89
C ARG A 132 5.93 -1.38 15.98
N ALA A 133 6.59 -1.53 14.85
CA ALA A 133 6.34 -2.62 13.90
C ALA A 133 6.59 -3.99 14.58
N SER A 134 5.78 -4.98 14.23
CA SER A 134 6.00 -6.36 14.64
C SER A 134 7.31 -6.91 14.05
N ARG A 135 7.86 -7.95 14.69
CA ARG A 135 9.03 -8.65 14.14
C ARG A 135 8.73 -9.22 12.75
N GLU A 136 7.54 -9.77 12.55
CA GLU A 136 7.08 -10.31 11.28
C GLU A 136 7.07 -9.23 10.17
N LEU A 137 6.55 -8.03 10.47
CA LEU A 137 6.55 -6.91 9.54
C LEU A 137 7.99 -6.46 9.21
N ILE A 138 8.87 -6.39 10.20
CA ILE A 138 10.29 -6.03 9.99
C ILE A 138 10.97 -7.04 9.07
N GLU A 139 10.78 -8.34 9.31
CA GLU A 139 11.34 -9.42 8.48
C GLU A 139 10.79 -9.37 7.05
N ALA A 140 9.48 -9.06 6.89
CA ALA A 140 8.84 -8.91 5.58
C ALA A 140 9.30 -7.65 4.81
N SER A 141 9.90 -6.66 5.48
CA SER A 141 10.22 -5.35 4.88
C SER A 141 11.47 -5.34 3.99
N SER A 142 12.18 -6.46 3.86
CA SER A 142 13.35 -6.54 2.97
C SER A 142 12.95 -6.32 1.51
N ASN A 143 13.66 -5.41 0.83
CA ASN A 143 13.50 -5.09 -0.60
C ASN A 143 12.11 -4.53 -0.98
N VAL A 144 11.40 -3.91 -0.05
CA VAL A 144 10.16 -3.18 -0.34
C VAL A 144 10.50 -1.92 -1.12
N ASP A 145 9.85 -1.72 -2.25
CA ASP A 145 10.03 -0.57 -3.13
C ASP A 145 8.74 0.27 -3.27
N LEU A 146 7.62 -0.19 -2.70
CA LEU A 146 6.39 0.58 -2.56
C LEU A 146 5.76 0.39 -1.18
N VAL A 147 5.46 1.48 -0.48
CA VAL A 147 4.64 1.50 0.74
C VAL A 147 3.32 2.21 0.45
N VAL A 148 2.21 1.53 0.66
CA VAL A 148 0.86 2.10 0.56
C VAL A 148 0.25 2.21 1.95
N LEU A 149 -0.17 3.41 2.32
CA LEU A 149 -0.89 3.66 3.57
C LEU A 149 -2.32 4.06 3.24
N GLU A 150 -3.28 3.26 3.67
CA GLU A 150 -4.71 3.50 3.46
C GLU A 150 -5.37 4.00 4.74
N GLY A 151 -6.31 4.92 4.58
CA GLY A 151 -7.17 5.40 5.66
C GLY A 151 -6.68 6.66 6.37
N MET A 152 -7.62 7.37 6.99
CA MET A 152 -7.34 8.62 7.69
C MET A 152 -6.36 8.44 8.85
N GLY A 153 -6.51 7.39 9.63
CA GLY A 153 -5.65 7.13 10.79
C GLY A 153 -4.21 6.86 10.37
N ARG A 154 -4.02 5.95 9.43
CA ARG A 154 -2.71 5.47 8.97
C ARG A 154 -2.01 6.47 8.06
N ALA A 155 -2.69 6.95 7.02
CA ALA A 155 -2.09 7.81 6.02
C ALA A 155 -2.01 9.28 6.48
N VAL A 156 -3.08 9.82 7.08
CA VAL A 156 -3.20 11.26 7.32
C VAL A 156 -2.81 11.65 8.74
N HIS A 157 -3.40 11.01 9.77
CA HIS A 157 -3.16 11.44 11.15
C HIS A 157 -1.74 11.13 11.64
N THR A 158 -1.16 10.02 11.25
CA THR A 158 0.12 9.58 11.81
C THR A 158 1.30 9.62 10.84
N ASN A 159 1.08 9.40 9.54
CA ASN A 159 2.19 9.22 8.61
C ASN A 159 2.13 10.14 7.37
N TYR A 160 1.36 11.24 7.42
CA TYR A 160 1.23 12.10 6.26
C TYR A 160 2.58 12.68 5.80
N ASN A 161 3.41 13.10 6.75
CA ASN A 161 4.75 13.63 6.50
C ASN A 161 5.86 12.61 6.77
N ALA A 162 5.51 11.33 6.90
CA ALA A 162 6.54 10.29 7.02
C ALA A 162 7.26 10.13 5.68
N GLU A 163 8.58 10.12 5.74
CA GLU A 163 9.48 9.87 4.61
C GLU A 163 9.91 8.40 4.64
N PHE A 164 9.91 7.77 3.47
CA PHE A 164 10.30 6.39 3.28
C PHE A 164 11.54 6.32 2.38
N VAL A 165 12.33 5.27 2.53
CA VAL A 165 13.46 4.96 1.65
C VAL A 165 13.02 4.29 0.33
N CYS A 166 11.73 4.20 0.09
CA CYS A 166 11.08 3.69 -1.11
C CYS A 166 9.90 4.58 -1.47
N ASP A 167 9.33 4.40 -2.65
CA ASP A 167 8.14 5.14 -3.06
C ASP A 167 7.00 4.93 -2.07
N SER A 168 6.21 5.97 -1.80
CA SER A 168 5.06 5.85 -0.92
C SER A 168 3.79 6.44 -1.51
N LEU A 169 2.67 5.75 -1.29
CA LEU A 169 1.33 6.14 -1.72
C LEU A 169 0.41 6.25 -0.50
N LYS A 170 -0.09 7.44 -0.21
CA LYS A 170 -0.96 7.73 0.93
C LYS A 170 -2.36 8.04 0.42
N LEU A 171 -3.31 7.17 0.79
CA LEU A 171 -4.69 7.19 0.30
C LEU A 171 -5.66 7.46 1.46
N ALA A 172 -6.51 8.44 1.34
CA ALA A 172 -7.55 8.67 2.32
C ALA A 172 -8.75 9.45 1.76
N MET A 173 -9.92 9.21 2.35
CA MET A 173 -11.05 10.13 2.29
C MET A 173 -11.10 10.91 3.61
N ILE A 174 -11.16 12.24 3.54
CA ILE A 174 -11.11 13.08 4.75
C ILE A 174 -12.50 13.18 5.37
N LYS A 175 -12.64 12.63 6.57
CA LYS A 175 -13.92 12.60 7.32
C LYS A 175 -13.99 13.68 8.43
N ASN A 176 -13.17 14.73 8.33
CA ASN A 176 -13.11 15.84 9.30
C ASN A 176 -12.92 17.17 8.58
N ALA A 177 -13.87 18.10 8.71
CA ALA A 177 -13.90 19.37 7.99
C ALA A 177 -12.67 20.26 8.29
N ARG A 178 -12.23 20.36 9.55
CA ARG A 178 -11.05 21.15 9.93
C ARG A 178 -9.78 20.59 9.34
N LEU A 179 -9.70 19.25 9.26
CA LEU A 179 -8.54 18.59 8.66
C LEU A 179 -8.53 18.79 7.14
N ALA A 180 -9.69 18.71 6.47
CA ALA A 180 -9.82 18.97 5.05
C ALA A 180 -9.36 20.39 4.70
N GLU A 181 -9.85 21.40 5.43
CA GLU A 181 -9.44 22.78 5.24
C GLU A 181 -7.93 22.98 5.43
N ARG A 182 -7.36 22.45 6.52
CA ARG A 182 -5.92 22.61 6.83
C ARG A 182 -4.99 21.86 5.89
N LEU A 183 -5.39 20.66 5.46
CA LEU A 183 -4.53 19.77 4.67
C LEU A 183 -4.51 20.14 3.18
N CYS A 184 -5.67 20.45 2.63
CA CYS A 184 -5.83 20.62 1.20
C CYS A 184 -6.79 21.74 0.78
N GLN A 185 -7.14 22.65 1.71
CA GLN A 185 -8.13 23.71 1.46
C GLN A 185 -9.45 23.14 0.87
N GLY A 186 -9.81 21.96 1.35
CA GLY A 186 -10.90 21.15 0.86
C GLY A 186 -12.07 21.06 1.84
N GLU A 187 -13.01 20.19 1.49
CA GLU A 187 -14.21 19.91 2.25
C GLU A 187 -14.20 18.48 2.79
N MET A 188 -15.14 18.18 3.70
CA MET A 188 -15.35 16.83 4.20
C MET A 188 -15.72 15.89 3.04
N PHE A 189 -15.11 14.71 3.01
CA PHE A 189 -15.19 13.69 1.97
C PHE A 189 -14.32 13.94 0.73
N ASP A 190 -13.54 14.99 0.70
CA ASP A 190 -12.49 15.11 -0.31
C ASP A 190 -11.47 13.98 -0.18
N CYS A 191 -10.95 13.54 -1.33
CA CYS A 191 -10.00 12.45 -1.42
C CYS A 191 -8.56 12.97 -1.51
N VAL A 192 -7.66 12.21 -0.89
CA VAL A 192 -6.22 12.41 -0.95
C VAL A 192 -5.60 11.19 -1.62
N VAL A 193 -4.85 11.45 -2.69
CA VAL A 193 -3.94 10.50 -3.35
C VAL A 193 -2.58 11.17 -3.37
N ARG A 194 -1.80 10.99 -2.32
CA ARG A 194 -0.45 11.56 -2.25
C ARG A 194 0.58 10.50 -2.62
N PHE A 195 1.31 10.76 -3.67
CA PHE A 195 2.44 9.95 -4.09
C PHE A 195 3.74 10.70 -3.80
N ASP A 196 4.63 10.08 -3.07
CA ASP A 196 5.97 10.60 -2.77
C ASP A 196 6.98 9.59 -3.37
N ALA A 197 7.58 9.95 -4.51
CA ALA A 197 8.63 9.15 -5.13
C ALA A 197 9.96 9.35 -4.38
N VAL A 198 10.72 8.27 -4.23
CA VAL A 198 12.10 8.36 -3.74
C VAL A 198 12.95 9.11 -4.76
N VAL A 199 13.61 10.17 -4.29
CA VAL A 199 14.66 10.83 -5.06
C VAL A 199 15.91 9.97 -4.95
N SER A 200 16.30 9.29 -6.03
CA SER A 200 17.61 8.65 -6.10
C SER A 200 18.67 9.74 -5.95
N THR A 201 19.38 9.74 -4.81
CA THR A 201 20.64 10.48 -4.75
C THR A 201 21.56 9.88 -5.81
N PRO A 202 22.19 10.72 -6.69
CA PRO A 202 23.20 10.21 -7.59
C PRO A 202 24.26 9.50 -6.75
N ASP A 203 24.60 8.28 -7.14
CA ASP A 203 25.67 7.50 -6.49
C ASP A 203 26.87 8.41 -6.25
N GLU A 204 27.42 8.35 -5.03
CA GLU A 204 28.70 8.97 -4.74
C GLU A 204 29.70 8.40 -5.76
N GLU A 205 30.16 9.26 -6.69
CA GLU A 205 31.19 8.91 -7.66
C GLU A 205 32.34 8.25 -6.91
N GLU A 206 32.72 7.05 -7.36
CA GLU A 206 33.88 6.30 -6.88
C GLU A 206 35.06 7.27 -6.71
N ALA A 207 35.50 7.43 -5.47
CA ALA A 207 36.71 8.18 -5.18
C ALA A 207 37.88 7.54 -5.96
N PRO A 208 38.63 8.32 -6.72
CA PRO A 208 39.74 7.77 -7.50
C PRO A 208 40.75 7.14 -6.57
N THR A 209 40.96 5.83 -6.74
CA THR A 209 42.06 5.10 -6.08
C THR A 209 43.38 5.68 -6.51
N GLY A 210 43.91 6.58 -5.68
CA GLY A 210 45.25 7.12 -5.85
C GLY A 210 46.28 5.99 -5.76
N SER A 211 46.92 5.68 -6.87
CA SER A 211 48.13 4.91 -6.92
C SER A 211 49.23 5.66 -6.19
N ALA A 212 49.60 5.17 -5.00
CA ALA A 212 50.81 5.62 -4.34
C ALA A 212 52.00 4.91 -5.02
N GLU A 213 52.67 5.63 -5.89
CA GLU A 213 54.06 5.32 -6.24
C GLU A 213 54.95 5.74 -5.07
N THR A 214 55.66 4.81 -4.54
CA THR A 214 56.70 5.04 -3.54
C THR A 214 58.09 5.08 -4.25
N PRO A 215 58.97 6.03 -3.93
CA PRO A 215 60.31 6.08 -4.48
C PRO A 215 61.25 5.04 -3.89
#